data_7046dd769d0b4860d1e571889edae87d
#
_entry.id   7046dd769d0b4860d1e571889edae87d
#
_cell.length_a   1.000
_cell.length_b   1.000
_cell.length_c   1.000
_cell.angle_alpha   90.00
_cell.angle_beta   90.00
_cell.angle_gamma   90.00
#
_symmetry.space_group_name_H-M   'P 1'
#
loop_
_entity.id
_entity.type
_entity.pdbx_description
1 polymer ?
#
loop_
_entity_poly.entity_id
_entity_poly.type
_entity_poly.pdbx_seq_one_letter_code
_entity_poly.pdbx_strand_id
1 'polypeptide(L)'
;MEFEPRKILVIDFGQLGDVVLSLPALGAVRNRFPGARITVAVGKPGVAVVEMSGCADVVEGVDRVALRDGPKPMSLWRIAQFVRAVRRERYDFVIDLHSLSETNLLGFLSGAPRRLYARRPGRSLDFLSKFHARPPVEDTRKHAVERYLDVLAPLGVGEVSRVPRLRTRAEDHAAVDEALRKARVRAEGPMVGLFPGAGHASRRWPVERFAELARRLESNDSVACVLFAGPEEREMVRAARSAFPRSTVVLDRLTIPQLAAMQERLAVFVSNDTGPMHIAAAVGTPVVILMQHHPMFDCYIPPGERHAVVHAPTIEQISVEAAYAAARSALTAERMAPLFSS
;
A
#
# COMPACT_ATOMS: atom_id res chain seq x y z
N MET A 1 5.13 17.08 33.19
CA MET A 1 6.20 16.55 32.31
C MET A 1 5.55 16.06 31.02
N GLU A 2 6.00 16.57 29.91
CA GLU A 2 5.58 16.13 28.59
C GLU A 2 5.95 14.65 28.43
N PHE A 3 5.08 13.86 27.83
CA PHE A 3 5.31 12.42 27.63
C PHE A 3 6.27 12.21 26.47
N GLU A 4 7.49 11.81 26.78
CA GLU A 4 8.56 11.55 25.82
C GLU A 4 9.03 10.08 25.92
N PRO A 5 8.42 9.15 25.14
CA PRO A 5 8.82 7.76 25.12
C PRO A 5 10.16 7.59 24.41
N ARG A 6 11.00 6.68 24.87
CA ARG A 6 12.28 6.32 24.24
C ARG A 6 12.14 5.19 23.22
N LYS A 7 11.22 4.24 23.50
CA LYS A 7 10.95 3.08 22.64
C LYS A 7 9.46 2.97 22.36
N ILE A 8 9.10 3.07 21.09
CA ILE A 8 7.71 2.98 20.63
C ILE A 8 7.55 1.72 19.76
N LEU A 9 6.51 0.95 20.01
CA LEU A 9 6.04 -0.09 19.11
C LEU A 9 4.77 0.40 18.42
N VAL A 10 4.79 0.44 17.09
CA VAL A 10 3.59 0.65 16.27
C VAL A 10 3.18 -0.68 15.66
N ILE A 11 1.91 -1.04 15.76
CA ILE A 11 1.37 -2.29 15.22
C ILE A 11 0.43 -1.96 14.07
N ASP A 12 0.72 -2.49 12.88
CA ASP A 12 -0.14 -2.40 11.71
C ASP A 12 -0.10 -3.69 10.90
N PHE A 13 -1.05 -4.58 11.16
CA PHE A 13 -1.18 -5.85 10.43
C PHE A 13 -2.15 -5.75 9.26
N GLY A 14 -2.34 -4.57 8.68
CA GLY A 14 -3.12 -4.36 7.48
C GLY A 14 -2.60 -5.13 6.24
N GLN A 15 -3.37 -5.13 5.18
CA GLN A 15 -2.91 -5.56 3.87
C GLN A 15 -1.95 -4.53 3.28
N LEU A 16 -1.32 -4.85 2.15
CA LEU A 16 -0.31 -3.97 1.53
C LEU A 16 -0.82 -2.54 1.31
N GLY A 17 -2.04 -2.38 0.78
CA GLY A 17 -2.67 -1.08 0.58
C GLY A 17 -2.95 -0.34 1.89
N ASP A 18 -3.43 -1.06 2.92
CA ASP A 18 -3.67 -0.49 4.25
C ASP A 18 -2.39 0.08 4.85
N VAL A 19 -1.27 -0.66 4.73
CA VAL A 19 0.04 -0.21 5.22
C VAL A 19 0.52 1.04 4.49
N VAL A 20 0.31 1.14 3.16
CA VAL A 20 0.62 2.37 2.43
C VAL A 20 -0.23 3.54 2.94
N LEU A 21 -1.54 3.32 3.14
CA LEU A 21 -2.45 4.37 3.64
C LEU A 21 -2.20 4.75 5.11
N SER A 22 -1.51 3.92 5.90
CA SER A 22 -1.11 4.26 7.28
C SER A 22 0.19 5.07 7.36
N LEU A 23 0.97 5.21 6.28
CA LEU A 23 2.24 5.93 6.27
C LEU A 23 2.14 7.39 6.77
N PRO A 24 1.10 8.18 6.45
CA PRO A 24 0.93 9.50 7.05
C PRO A 24 0.87 9.47 8.59
N ALA A 25 0.20 8.47 9.16
CA ALA A 25 0.14 8.29 10.61
C ALA A 25 1.51 7.86 11.18
N LEU A 26 2.25 6.98 10.51
CA LEU A 26 3.63 6.62 10.90
C LEU A 26 4.55 7.86 10.86
N GLY A 27 4.45 8.67 9.81
CA GLY A 27 5.18 9.95 9.71
C GLY A 27 4.83 10.91 10.85
N ALA A 28 3.55 10.99 11.21
CA ALA A 28 3.09 11.81 12.34
C ALA A 28 3.68 11.34 13.68
N VAL A 29 3.78 10.01 13.90
CA VAL A 29 4.44 9.44 15.08
C VAL A 29 5.93 9.80 15.10
N ARG A 30 6.63 9.67 13.97
CA ARG A 30 8.04 10.04 13.85
C ARG A 30 8.26 11.53 14.14
N ASN A 31 7.43 12.40 13.56
CA ASN A 31 7.53 13.84 13.76
C ASN A 31 7.25 14.24 15.22
N ARG A 32 6.28 13.58 15.87
CA ARG A 32 5.95 13.86 17.28
C ARG A 32 7.02 13.36 18.25
N PHE A 33 7.73 12.29 17.90
CA PHE A 33 8.75 11.67 18.74
C PHE A 33 10.07 11.44 17.97
N PRO A 34 10.76 12.52 17.55
CA PRO A 34 11.95 12.41 16.70
C PRO A 34 13.11 11.66 17.37
N GLY A 35 13.22 11.73 18.71
CA GLY A 35 14.25 11.05 19.48
C GLY A 35 13.91 9.62 19.91
N ALA A 36 12.69 9.14 19.63
CA ALA A 36 12.30 7.78 19.98
C ALA A 36 12.80 6.75 18.97
N ARG A 37 13.18 5.57 19.47
CA ARG A 37 13.37 4.39 18.64
C ARG A 37 12.00 3.79 18.31
N ILE A 38 11.59 3.88 17.06
CA ILE A 38 10.31 3.40 16.56
C ILE A 38 10.50 2.03 15.90
N THR A 39 9.85 1.02 16.46
CA THR A 39 9.69 -0.30 15.85
C THR A 39 8.29 -0.41 15.28
N VAL A 40 8.17 -0.85 14.02
CA VAL A 40 6.88 -1.12 13.39
C VAL A 40 6.72 -2.61 13.17
N ALA A 41 5.74 -3.22 13.83
CA ALA A 41 5.34 -4.60 13.58
C ALA A 41 4.26 -4.62 12.50
N VAL A 42 4.54 -5.26 11.36
CA VAL A 42 3.70 -5.23 10.17
C VAL A 42 3.60 -6.62 9.53
N GLY A 43 2.54 -6.87 8.77
CA GLY A 43 2.46 -8.10 7.96
C GLY A 43 3.63 -8.18 6.96
N LYS A 44 4.16 -9.39 6.68
CA LYS A 44 5.33 -9.58 5.80
C LYS A 44 5.31 -8.76 4.51
N PRO A 45 4.18 -8.67 3.75
CA PRO A 45 4.15 -7.86 2.54
C PRO A 45 4.38 -6.35 2.77
N GLY A 46 4.05 -5.85 3.98
CA GLY A 46 4.20 -4.44 4.34
C GLY A 46 5.62 -4.04 4.77
N VAL A 47 6.53 -5.00 5.03
CA VAL A 47 7.88 -4.71 5.54
C VAL A 47 8.60 -3.71 4.63
N ALA A 48 8.70 -4.03 3.34
CA ALA A 48 9.38 -3.18 2.38
C ALA A 48 8.74 -1.77 2.27
N VAL A 49 7.42 -1.68 2.37
CA VAL A 49 6.70 -0.40 2.35
C VAL A 49 7.10 0.48 3.54
N VAL A 50 7.13 -0.09 4.76
CA VAL A 50 7.54 0.66 5.96
C VAL A 50 9.01 1.05 5.89
N GLU A 51 9.90 0.16 5.41
CA GLU A 51 11.34 0.48 5.20
C GLU A 51 11.52 1.62 4.21
N MET A 52 10.81 1.61 3.08
CA MET A 52 10.86 2.66 2.06
C MET A 52 10.29 4.00 2.55
N SER A 53 9.44 4.00 3.58
CA SER A 53 8.89 5.24 4.16
C SER A 53 9.92 6.02 4.97
N GLY A 54 10.92 5.35 5.53
CA GLY A 54 11.89 5.94 6.44
C GLY A 54 11.32 6.37 7.81
N CYS A 55 10.09 5.97 8.14
CA CYS A 55 9.42 6.37 9.39
C CYS A 55 9.78 5.49 10.59
N ALA A 56 10.40 4.32 10.37
CA ALA A 56 10.76 3.34 11.40
C ALA A 56 12.28 3.14 11.50
N ASP A 57 12.76 2.87 12.71
CA ASP A 57 14.17 2.46 12.92
C ASP A 57 14.32 0.93 12.83
N VAL A 58 13.25 0.21 13.11
CA VAL A 58 13.18 -1.26 13.03
C VAL A 58 11.83 -1.67 12.45
N VAL A 59 11.84 -2.62 11.53
CA VAL A 59 10.62 -3.20 10.96
C VAL A 59 10.58 -4.69 11.24
N GLU A 60 9.53 -5.14 11.93
CA GLU A 60 9.31 -6.53 12.30
C GLU A 60 8.22 -7.15 11.43
N GLY A 61 8.60 -8.06 10.55
CA GLY A 61 7.68 -8.75 9.65
C GLY A 61 6.98 -9.93 10.30
N VAL A 62 5.65 -9.89 10.41
CA VAL A 62 4.84 -10.98 10.97
C VAL A 62 4.17 -11.80 9.86
N ASP A 63 4.39 -13.10 9.87
CA ASP A 63 3.72 -14.03 8.96
C ASP A 63 2.33 -14.41 9.48
N ARG A 64 1.35 -13.56 9.16
CA ARG A 64 -0.04 -13.74 9.59
C ARG A 64 -0.67 -15.04 9.07
N VAL A 65 -0.32 -15.42 7.84
CA VAL A 65 -0.85 -16.65 7.21
C VAL A 65 -0.34 -17.87 7.96
N ALA A 66 0.96 -17.94 8.23
CA ALA A 66 1.53 -19.03 8.99
C ALA A 66 1.03 -19.09 10.44
N LEU A 67 0.65 -17.94 11.02
CA LEU A 67 0.06 -17.90 12.36
C LEU A 67 -1.42 -18.34 12.38
N ARG A 68 -2.18 -18.02 11.33
CA ARG A 68 -3.60 -18.36 11.23
C ARG A 68 -3.83 -19.81 10.77
N ASP A 69 -3.13 -20.21 9.70
CA ASP A 69 -3.43 -21.44 8.94
C ASP A 69 -2.42 -22.57 9.23
N GLY A 70 -1.38 -22.28 10.03
CA GLY A 70 -0.37 -23.28 10.42
C GLY A 70 -0.90 -24.29 11.45
N PRO A 71 -0.14 -25.41 11.70
CA PRO A 71 -0.47 -26.36 12.74
C PRO A 71 -0.61 -25.67 14.10
N LYS A 72 -1.75 -25.82 14.77
CA LYS A 72 -2.10 -25.10 16.00
C LYS A 72 -0.98 -25.07 17.08
N PRO A 73 -0.28 -26.17 17.41
CA PRO A 73 0.80 -26.14 18.41
C PRO A 73 1.98 -25.26 17.95
N MET A 74 2.34 -25.32 16.67
CA MET A 74 3.44 -24.54 16.10
C MET A 74 3.07 -23.04 16.05
N SER A 75 1.83 -22.71 15.69
CA SER A 75 1.33 -21.34 15.65
C SER A 75 1.33 -20.74 17.06
N LEU A 76 0.85 -21.47 18.08
CA LEU A 76 0.89 -21.03 19.48
C LEU A 76 2.32 -20.79 19.97
N TRP A 77 3.25 -21.69 19.63
CA TRP A 77 4.66 -21.54 20.01
C TRP A 77 5.29 -20.30 19.35
N ARG A 78 5.04 -20.07 18.05
CA ARG A 78 5.50 -18.87 17.32
C ARG A 78 4.92 -17.59 17.91
N ILE A 79 3.63 -17.58 18.24
CA ILE A 79 2.97 -16.44 18.90
C ILE A 79 3.65 -16.19 20.27
N ALA A 80 3.86 -17.23 21.07
CA ALA A 80 4.52 -17.09 22.37
C ALA A 80 5.96 -16.57 22.24
N GLN A 81 6.71 -17.04 21.24
CA GLN A 81 8.06 -16.51 20.95
C GLN A 81 8.01 -15.03 20.56
N PHE A 82 7.09 -14.66 19.65
CA PHE A 82 6.93 -13.28 19.21
C PHE A 82 6.55 -12.36 20.39
N VAL A 83 5.58 -12.75 21.20
CA VAL A 83 5.20 -12.01 22.42
C VAL A 83 6.40 -11.88 23.39
N ARG A 84 7.18 -12.94 23.57
CA ARG A 84 8.39 -12.88 24.41
C ARG A 84 9.44 -11.92 23.85
N ALA A 85 9.64 -11.92 22.54
CA ALA A 85 10.56 -10.99 21.87
C ALA A 85 10.11 -9.53 22.07
N VAL A 86 8.84 -9.24 21.76
CA VAL A 86 8.22 -7.92 21.98
C VAL A 86 8.35 -7.46 23.44
N ARG A 87 8.10 -8.36 24.40
CA ARG A 87 8.18 -8.03 25.83
C ARG A 87 9.62 -7.76 26.31
N ARG A 88 10.62 -8.42 25.73
CA ARG A 88 12.04 -8.20 26.04
C ARG A 88 12.54 -6.83 25.62
N GLU A 89 11.95 -6.23 24.58
CA GLU A 89 12.30 -4.89 24.10
C GLU A 89 11.93 -3.79 25.09
N ARG A 90 10.99 -4.03 26.02
CA ARG A 90 10.56 -3.08 27.05
C ARG A 90 10.14 -1.74 26.45
N TYR A 91 9.16 -1.78 25.53
CA TYR A 91 8.60 -0.57 24.94
C TYR A 91 7.93 0.31 26.01
N ASP A 92 8.15 1.62 25.91
CA ASP A 92 7.51 2.63 26.77
C ASP A 92 6.09 2.91 26.31
N PHE A 93 5.85 2.79 25.02
CA PHE A 93 4.59 3.12 24.38
C PHE A 93 4.26 2.16 23.23
N VAL A 94 3.01 1.75 23.16
CA VAL A 94 2.45 0.98 22.03
C VAL A 94 1.33 1.77 21.39
N ILE A 95 1.39 1.90 20.06
CA ILE A 95 0.33 2.46 19.22
C ILE A 95 -0.17 1.34 18.32
N ASP A 96 -1.44 0.98 18.38
CA ASP A 96 -2.04 -0.03 17.53
C ASP A 96 -2.95 0.64 16.49
N LEU A 97 -2.42 0.81 15.28
CA LEU A 97 -3.15 1.39 14.15
C LEU A 97 -4.13 0.37 13.54
N HIS A 98 -3.80 -0.92 13.61
CA HIS A 98 -4.68 -1.99 13.10
C HIS A 98 -5.86 -2.24 14.03
N SER A 99 -5.61 -2.25 15.33
CA SER A 99 -6.60 -2.31 16.43
C SER A 99 -7.71 -3.34 16.25
N LEU A 100 -7.34 -4.56 15.94
CA LEU A 100 -8.18 -5.74 16.10
C LEU A 100 -7.88 -6.44 17.44
N SER A 101 -8.74 -7.35 17.84
CA SER A 101 -8.61 -8.05 19.13
C SER A 101 -7.24 -8.68 19.34
N GLU A 102 -6.68 -9.33 18.31
CA GLU A 102 -5.37 -9.98 18.34
C GLU A 102 -4.21 -8.99 18.48
N THR A 103 -4.28 -7.83 17.83
CA THR A 103 -3.23 -6.80 17.89
C THR A 103 -3.30 -6.01 19.20
N ASN A 104 -4.50 -5.74 19.70
CA ASN A 104 -4.69 -5.15 21.03
C ASN A 104 -4.15 -6.07 22.12
N LEU A 105 -4.40 -7.39 22.00
CA LEU A 105 -3.85 -8.38 22.93
C LEU A 105 -2.31 -8.42 22.88
N LEU A 106 -1.71 -8.38 21.68
CA LEU A 106 -0.27 -8.28 21.50
C LEU A 106 0.28 -7.03 22.21
N GLY A 107 -0.33 -5.87 21.98
CA GLY A 107 0.04 -4.63 22.64
C GLY A 107 -0.09 -4.69 24.16
N PHE A 108 -1.10 -5.36 24.69
CA PHE A 108 -1.24 -5.60 26.12
C PHE A 108 -0.14 -6.52 26.66
N LEU A 109 0.12 -7.64 25.99
CA LEU A 109 1.13 -8.63 26.39
C LEU A 109 2.56 -8.10 26.24
N SER A 110 2.80 -7.05 25.48
CA SER A 110 4.11 -6.37 25.41
C SER A 110 4.58 -5.87 26.78
N GLY A 111 3.64 -5.62 27.70
CA GLY A 111 3.92 -5.06 29.02
C GLY A 111 4.17 -3.55 29.00
N ALA A 112 4.00 -2.86 27.87
CA ALA A 112 4.20 -1.43 27.79
C ALA A 112 3.26 -0.68 28.75
N PRO A 113 3.78 0.30 29.52
CA PRO A 113 3.00 1.04 30.52
C PRO A 113 1.94 1.94 29.87
N ARG A 114 2.13 2.36 28.63
CA ARG A 114 1.19 3.18 27.87
C ARG A 114 0.83 2.50 26.56
N ARG A 115 -0.46 2.53 26.23
CA ARG A 115 -1.01 1.87 25.02
C ARG A 115 -2.14 2.71 24.46
N LEU A 116 -2.07 3.00 23.19
CA LEU A 116 -3.05 3.78 22.43
C LEU A 116 -3.62 2.90 21.32
N TYR A 117 -4.92 2.62 21.37
CA TYR A 117 -5.61 1.74 20.44
C TYR A 117 -6.77 2.47 19.78
N ALA A 118 -7.03 2.22 18.50
CA ALA A 118 -8.24 2.71 17.85
C ALA A 118 -9.48 2.12 18.51
N ARG A 119 -10.57 2.88 18.50
CA ARG A 119 -11.86 2.42 19.02
C ARG A 119 -12.70 1.88 17.88
N ARG A 120 -12.69 0.56 17.73
CA ARG A 120 -13.44 -0.18 16.71
C ARG A 120 -14.54 -1.03 17.37
N PRO A 121 -15.78 -0.52 17.50
CA PRO A 121 -16.85 -1.23 18.19
C PRO A 121 -17.06 -2.65 17.64
N GLY A 122 -17.12 -3.63 18.55
CA GLY A 122 -17.30 -5.05 18.20
C GLY A 122 -16.09 -5.74 17.54
N ARG A 123 -14.98 -5.02 17.30
CA ARG A 123 -13.79 -5.56 16.61
C ARG A 123 -12.50 -5.40 17.41
N SER A 124 -12.45 -4.45 18.35
CA SER A 124 -11.28 -4.15 19.16
C SER A 124 -11.50 -4.49 20.63
N LEU A 125 -10.39 -4.76 21.34
CA LEU A 125 -10.31 -4.81 22.81
C LEU A 125 -9.78 -3.47 23.33
N ASP A 126 -10.35 -2.35 22.89
CA ASP A 126 -9.88 -1.00 23.20
C ASP A 126 -9.93 -0.67 24.70
N PHE A 127 -10.66 -1.45 25.50
CA PHE A 127 -10.61 -1.36 26.98
C PHE A 127 -9.23 -1.71 27.56
N LEU A 128 -8.36 -2.44 26.80
CA LEU A 128 -6.96 -2.70 27.15
C LEU A 128 -6.03 -1.52 26.88
N SER A 129 -6.55 -0.46 26.24
CA SER A 129 -5.82 0.80 26.05
C SER A 129 -5.51 1.43 27.41
N LYS A 130 -4.33 2.02 27.54
CA LYS A 130 -3.90 2.73 28.74
C LYS A 130 -3.16 4.02 28.34
N PHE A 131 -3.93 5.03 27.99
CA PHE A 131 -3.45 6.35 27.65
C PHE A 131 -4.33 7.41 28.32
N HIS A 132 -3.85 8.64 28.48
CA HIS A 132 -4.56 9.71 29.21
C HIS A 132 -5.87 10.14 28.53
N ALA A 133 -5.94 9.99 27.21
CA ALA A 133 -7.15 10.23 26.43
C ALA A 133 -7.37 9.07 25.44
N ARG A 134 -8.60 8.94 24.95
CA ARG A 134 -8.95 7.92 23.97
C ARG A 134 -9.18 8.55 22.60
N PRO A 135 -8.82 7.87 21.50
CA PRO A 135 -9.19 8.30 20.16
C PRO A 135 -10.72 8.40 20.00
N PRO A 136 -11.22 9.14 19.01
CA PRO A 136 -12.62 9.07 18.61
C PRO A 136 -13.00 7.63 18.22
N VAL A 137 -14.29 7.32 18.26
CA VAL A 137 -14.81 6.05 17.69
C VAL A 137 -14.57 6.07 16.18
N GLU A 138 -14.09 4.95 15.63
CA GLU A 138 -13.84 4.84 14.20
C GLU A 138 -15.12 5.14 13.39
N ASP A 139 -15.05 6.13 12.51
CA ASP A 139 -16.05 6.38 11.49
C ASP A 139 -15.61 5.75 10.16
N THR A 140 -16.22 4.65 9.79
CA THR A 140 -15.87 3.89 8.57
C THR A 140 -16.21 4.62 7.27
N ARG A 141 -16.95 5.75 7.33
CA ARG A 141 -17.24 6.62 6.17
C ARG A 141 -16.07 7.55 5.86
N LYS A 142 -15.18 7.80 6.82
CA LYS A 142 -13.98 8.59 6.61
C LYS A 142 -12.98 7.82 5.75
N HIS A 143 -12.18 8.57 4.99
CA HIS A 143 -11.05 8.01 4.27
C HIS A 143 -10.09 7.25 5.20
N ALA A 144 -9.48 6.15 4.72
CA ALA A 144 -8.62 5.27 5.53
C ALA A 144 -7.46 6.04 6.20
N VAL A 145 -6.83 6.98 5.49
CA VAL A 145 -5.77 7.84 6.06
C VAL A 145 -6.28 8.63 7.27
N GLU A 146 -7.47 9.22 7.17
CA GLU A 146 -8.07 9.97 8.30
C GLU A 146 -8.35 9.06 9.49
N ARG A 147 -8.81 7.84 9.24
CA ARG A 147 -9.05 6.86 10.32
C ARG A 147 -7.76 6.49 11.06
N TYR A 148 -6.63 6.36 10.35
CA TYR A 148 -5.32 6.13 10.99
C TYR A 148 -4.86 7.36 11.78
N LEU A 149 -5.05 8.58 11.24
CA LEU A 149 -4.70 9.82 11.93
C LEU A 149 -5.60 10.06 13.16
N ASP A 150 -6.89 9.71 13.09
CA ASP A 150 -7.81 9.80 14.24
C ASP A 150 -7.31 8.98 15.45
N VAL A 151 -6.59 7.86 15.23
CA VAL A 151 -5.98 7.10 16.32
C VAL A 151 -4.97 7.93 17.08
N LEU A 152 -4.29 8.85 16.43
CA LEU A 152 -3.24 9.69 17.00
C LEU A 152 -3.77 11.00 17.59
N ALA A 153 -5.08 11.30 17.50
CA ALA A 153 -5.68 12.51 18.03
C ALA A 153 -5.29 12.80 19.51
N PRO A 154 -5.23 11.79 20.43
CA PRO A 154 -4.77 12.01 21.80
C PRO A 154 -3.33 12.48 21.96
N LEU A 155 -2.50 12.37 20.91
CA LEU A 155 -1.10 12.81 20.92
C LEU A 155 -0.94 14.28 20.55
N GLY A 156 -2.02 14.94 20.10
CA GLY A 156 -1.96 16.33 19.66
C GLY A 156 -1.04 16.51 18.45
N VAL A 157 -1.02 15.54 17.53
CA VAL A 157 -0.25 15.67 16.28
C VAL A 157 -0.80 16.83 15.47
N GLY A 158 0.09 17.74 15.02
CA GLY A 158 -0.28 18.90 14.22
C GLY A 158 -0.74 18.53 12.81
N GLU A 159 -0.75 19.51 11.92
CA GLU A 159 -1.06 19.26 10.51
C GLU A 159 -0.06 18.26 9.89
N VAL A 160 -0.59 17.22 9.28
CA VAL A 160 0.18 16.14 8.64
C VAL A 160 -0.27 15.99 7.19
N SER A 161 0.70 15.79 6.29
CA SER A 161 0.38 15.42 4.91
C SER A 161 -0.46 14.15 4.90
N ARG A 162 -1.54 14.14 4.14
CA ARG A 162 -2.41 12.99 3.96
C ARG A 162 -1.97 12.08 2.82
N VAL A 163 -1.02 12.54 2.03
CA VAL A 163 -0.50 11.80 0.88
C VAL A 163 0.63 10.88 1.34
N PRO A 164 0.47 9.55 1.25
CA PRO A 164 1.55 8.60 1.50
C PRO A 164 2.73 8.87 0.57
N ARG A 165 3.95 8.70 1.08
CA ARG A 165 5.16 8.83 0.26
C ARG A 165 6.10 7.67 0.52
N LEU A 166 6.66 7.14 -0.57
CA LEU A 166 7.70 6.12 -0.57
C LEU A 166 8.95 6.68 -1.26
N ARG A 167 10.11 6.21 -0.81
CA ARG A 167 11.41 6.56 -1.39
C ARG A 167 12.03 5.31 -2.00
N THR A 168 12.36 5.39 -3.27
CA THR A 168 13.08 4.36 -3.99
C THR A 168 14.59 4.53 -3.80
N ARG A 169 15.36 3.47 -4.00
CA ARG A 169 16.81 3.47 -3.86
C ARG A 169 17.49 3.29 -5.22
N ALA A 170 18.72 3.79 -5.35
CA ALA A 170 19.49 3.63 -6.58
C ALA A 170 19.67 2.15 -6.98
N GLU A 171 19.82 1.25 -6.01
CA GLU A 171 19.94 -0.19 -6.24
C GLU A 171 18.67 -0.79 -6.87
N ASP A 172 17.49 -0.31 -6.48
CA ASP A 172 16.21 -0.76 -7.04
C ASP A 172 16.05 -0.29 -8.50
N HIS A 173 16.46 0.96 -8.77
CA HIS A 173 16.49 1.50 -10.13
C HIS A 173 17.46 0.72 -11.02
N ALA A 174 18.66 0.38 -10.54
CA ALA A 174 19.62 -0.43 -11.29
C ALA A 174 19.08 -1.83 -11.61
N ALA A 175 18.36 -2.45 -10.64
CA ALA A 175 17.70 -3.73 -10.87
C ALA A 175 16.58 -3.64 -11.92
N VAL A 176 15.83 -2.54 -11.93
CA VAL A 176 14.81 -2.24 -12.93
C VAL A 176 15.45 -2.05 -14.32
N ASP A 177 16.55 -1.30 -14.43
CA ASP A 177 17.29 -1.13 -15.69
C ASP A 177 17.71 -2.48 -16.29
N GLU A 178 18.23 -3.36 -15.44
CA GLU A 178 18.61 -4.71 -15.85
C GLU A 178 17.39 -5.54 -16.29
N ALA A 179 16.26 -5.43 -15.59
CA ALA A 179 15.03 -6.13 -15.97
C ALA A 179 14.50 -5.64 -17.32
N LEU A 180 14.48 -4.32 -17.56
CA LEU A 180 14.05 -3.72 -18.84
C LEU A 180 15.00 -4.10 -19.98
N ARG A 181 16.31 -4.11 -19.73
CA ARG A 181 17.33 -4.53 -20.70
C ARG A 181 17.14 -6.00 -21.10
N LYS A 182 16.93 -6.90 -20.13
CA LYS A 182 16.65 -8.31 -20.40
C LYS A 182 15.35 -8.53 -21.19
N ALA A 183 14.34 -7.73 -20.88
CA ALA A 183 13.07 -7.73 -21.59
C ALA A 183 13.14 -7.05 -22.97
N ARG A 184 14.31 -6.50 -23.37
CA ARG A 184 14.55 -5.79 -24.63
C ARG A 184 13.57 -4.65 -24.86
N VAL A 185 13.22 -3.91 -23.79
CA VAL A 185 12.35 -2.75 -23.88
C VAL A 185 13.04 -1.65 -24.68
N ARG A 186 12.45 -1.25 -25.81
CA ARG A 186 12.80 -0.05 -26.54
C ARG A 186 11.77 1.02 -26.21
N ALA A 187 11.89 1.64 -25.06
CA ALA A 187 11.00 2.74 -24.67
C ALA A 187 11.52 4.04 -25.33
N GLU A 188 11.07 4.33 -26.54
CA GLU A 188 11.30 5.62 -27.20
C GLU A 188 10.23 6.66 -26.81
N GLY A 189 9.36 6.35 -25.85
CA GLY A 189 8.25 7.18 -25.41
C GLY A 189 7.82 6.89 -23.97
N PRO A 190 6.70 7.50 -23.52
CA PRO A 190 6.17 7.29 -22.19
C PRO A 190 5.74 5.84 -21.99
N MET A 191 5.93 5.32 -20.77
CA MET A 191 5.53 3.96 -20.40
C MET A 191 4.21 3.99 -19.62
N VAL A 192 3.31 3.05 -19.95
CA VAL A 192 2.06 2.81 -19.21
C VAL A 192 2.11 1.45 -18.53
N GLY A 193 1.96 1.46 -17.23
CA GLY A 193 1.88 0.22 -16.45
C GLY A 193 0.47 -0.34 -16.41
N LEU A 194 0.34 -1.64 -16.52
CA LEU A 194 -0.93 -2.37 -16.45
C LEU A 194 -0.84 -3.45 -15.38
N PHE A 195 -1.79 -3.48 -14.44
CA PHE A 195 -1.87 -4.52 -13.42
C PHE A 195 -3.26 -5.15 -13.34
N PRO A 196 -3.48 -6.35 -13.88
CA PRO A 196 -4.79 -6.99 -13.95
C PRO A 196 -5.19 -7.72 -12.65
N GLY A 197 -4.32 -7.77 -11.64
CA GLY A 197 -4.57 -8.44 -10.37
C GLY A 197 -5.53 -7.67 -9.46
N ALA A 198 -6.16 -8.40 -8.54
CA ALA A 198 -6.86 -7.88 -7.38
C ALA A 198 -6.98 -8.96 -6.31
N GLY A 199 -7.12 -8.56 -5.05
CA GLY A 199 -7.22 -9.50 -3.92
C GLY A 199 -8.44 -10.43 -3.97
N HIS A 200 -9.46 -10.11 -4.78
CA HIS A 200 -10.64 -10.97 -5.00
C HIS A 200 -11.01 -10.99 -6.47
N ALA A 201 -11.44 -12.14 -6.98
CA ALA A 201 -11.79 -12.32 -8.39
C ALA A 201 -12.90 -11.34 -8.86
N SER A 202 -13.89 -11.05 -8.01
CA SER A 202 -14.99 -10.11 -8.32
C SER A 202 -14.55 -8.64 -8.48
N ARG A 203 -13.28 -8.32 -8.16
CA ARG A 203 -12.70 -6.98 -8.36
C ARG A 203 -11.72 -6.94 -9.52
N ARG A 204 -11.62 -8.02 -10.31
CA ARG A 204 -10.69 -8.11 -11.44
C ARG A 204 -11.42 -7.72 -12.72
N TRP A 205 -10.99 -6.62 -13.33
CA TRP A 205 -11.39 -6.33 -14.70
C TRP A 205 -10.82 -7.40 -15.62
N PRO A 206 -11.58 -7.90 -16.62
CA PRO A 206 -11.14 -8.99 -17.48
C PRO A 206 -9.78 -8.72 -18.11
N VAL A 207 -8.85 -9.69 -18.02
CA VAL A 207 -7.47 -9.54 -18.52
C VAL A 207 -7.41 -9.31 -20.03
N GLU A 208 -8.39 -9.82 -20.78
CA GLU A 208 -8.55 -9.61 -22.22
C GLU A 208 -8.82 -8.13 -22.54
N ARG A 209 -9.52 -7.43 -21.64
CA ARG A 209 -9.76 -5.99 -21.78
C ARG A 209 -8.53 -5.16 -21.48
N PHE A 210 -7.67 -5.61 -20.54
CA PHE A 210 -6.34 -5.02 -20.38
C PHE A 210 -5.49 -5.20 -21.66
N ALA A 211 -5.60 -6.33 -22.32
CA ALA A 211 -4.91 -6.57 -23.59
C ALA A 211 -5.44 -5.67 -24.72
N GLU A 212 -6.75 -5.45 -24.77
CA GLU A 212 -7.35 -4.51 -25.73
C GLU A 212 -6.93 -3.07 -25.42
N LEU A 213 -6.92 -2.67 -24.15
CA LEU A 213 -6.44 -1.37 -23.71
C LEU A 213 -4.97 -1.16 -24.14
N ALA A 214 -4.10 -2.16 -23.91
CA ALA A 214 -2.70 -2.11 -24.33
C ALA A 214 -2.58 -1.88 -25.85
N ARG A 215 -3.35 -2.63 -26.67
CA ARG A 215 -3.35 -2.46 -28.13
C ARG A 215 -3.70 -1.03 -28.54
N ARG A 216 -4.73 -0.43 -27.94
CA ARG A 216 -5.16 0.93 -28.25
C ARG A 216 -4.12 1.97 -27.87
N LEU A 217 -3.54 1.84 -26.66
CA LEU A 217 -2.52 2.76 -26.17
C LEU A 217 -1.26 2.70 -27.03
N GLU A 218 -0.78 1.50 -27.37
CA GLU A 218 0.40 1.34 -28.21
C GLU A 218 0.18 1.84 -29.65
N SER A 219 -1.01 1.60 -30.22
CA SER A 219 -1.31 1.99 -31.60
C SER A 219 -1.59 3.47 -31.78
N ASN A 220 -2.29 4.12 -30.83
CA ASN A 220 -2.81 5.47 -31.00
C ASN A 220 -1.98 6.54 -30.30
N ASP A 221 -1.26 6.18 -29.22
CA ASP A 221 -0.59 7.15 -28.34
C ASP A 221 0.93 7.02 -28.34
N SER A 222 1.49 6.06 -29.08
CA SER A 222 2.94 5.79 -29.16
C SER A 222 3.59 5.59 -27.79
N VAL A 223 2.94 4.82 -26.94
CA VAL A 223 3.43 4.47 -25.59
C VAL A 223 3.93 3.04 -25.55
N ALA A 224 4.82 2.72 -24.63
CA ALA A 224 5.22 1.34 -24.33
C ALA A 224 4.38 0.81 -23.16
N CYS A 225 3.67 -0.30 -23.33
CA CYS A 225 2.92 -0.94 -22.26
C CYS A 225 3.79 -1.92 -21.48
N VAL A 226 3.72 -1.85 -20.16
CA VAL A 226 4.38 -2.75 -19.22
C VAL A 226 3.32 -3.45 -18.38
N LEU A 227 3.24 -4.77 -18.51
CA LEU A 227 2.31 -5.62 -17.79
C LEU A 227 2.99 -6.17 -16.54
N PHE A 228 2.45 -5.88 -15.39
CA PHE A 228 2.95 -6.38 -14.11
C PHE A 228 2.16 -7.59 -13.63
N ALA A 229 2.85 -8.51 -12.97
CA ALA A 229 2.23 -9.64 -12.28
C ALA A 229 2.95 -9.91 -10.95
N GLY A 230 2.20 -10.02 -9.88
CA GLY A 230 2.66 -10.60 -8.63
C GLY A 230 2.68 -12.13 -8.68
N PRO A 231 3.10 -12.80 -7.60
CA PRO A 231 3.09 -14.25 -7.52
C PRO A 231 1.72 -14.88 -7.82
N GLU A 232 0.64 -14.24 -7.42
CA GLU A 232 -0.73 -14.73 -7.59
C GLU A 232 -1.25 -14.54 -9.02
N GLU A 233 -0.75 -13.52 -9.75
CA GLU A 233 -1.19 -13.19 -11.10
C GLU A 233 -0.41 -13.87 -12.20
N ARG A 234 0.76 -14.47 -11.90
CA ARG A 234 1.68 -15.04 -12.92
C ARG A 234 1.01 -16.03 -13.86
N GLU A 235 0.19 -16.92 -13.32
CA GLU A 235 -0.49 -17.94 -14.12
C GLU A 235 -1.53 -17.30 -15.05
N MET A 236 -2.36 -16.40 -14.51
CA MET A 236 -3.36 -15.65 -15.29
C MET A 236 -2.70 -14.84 -16.41
N VAL A 237 -1.65 -14.08 -16.10
CA VAL A 237 -0.92 -13.27 -17.09
C VAL A 237 -0.26 -14.16 -18.14
N ARG A 238 0.31 -15.30 -17.75
CA ARG A 238 0.90 -16.26 -18.70
C ARG A 238 -0.16 -16.83 -19.64
N ALA A 239 -1.30 -17.23 -19.13
CA ALA A 239 -2.40 -17.77 -19.95
C ALA A 239 -2.94 -16.71 -20.94
N ALA A 240 -3.02 -15.44 -20.52
CA ALA A 240 -3.51 -14.34 -21.35
C ALA A 240 -2.44 -13.69 -22.24
N ARG A 241 -1.18 -14.14 -22.19
CA ARG A 241 -0.04 -13.46 -22.87
C ARG A 241 -0.25 -13.28 -24.37
N SER A 242 -0.85 -14.24 -25.05
CA SER A 242 -1.11 -14.17 -26.50
C SER A 242 -2.14 -13.10 -26.88
N ALA A 243 -2.99 -12.66 -25.95
CA ALA A 243 -3.97 -11.60 -26.18
C ALA A 243 -3.31 -10.20 -26.19
N PHE A 244 -2.17 -10.03 -25.52
CA PHE A 244 -1.44 -8.77 -25.48
C PHE A 244 -0.56 -8.56 -26.72
N PRO A 245 -0.30 -7.31 -27.14
CA PRO A 245 0.70 -7.02 -28.15
C PRO A 245 2.05 -7.68 -27.86
N ARG A 246 2.79 -8.07 -28.89
CA ARG A 246 4.14 -8.63 -28.74
C ARG A 246 5.13 -7.65 -28.10
N SER A 247 4.91 -6.37 -28.33
CA SER A 247 5.65 -5.22 -27.78
C SER A 247 5.43 -5.02 -26.27
N THR A 248 4.25 -5.44 -25.74
CA THR A 248 3.96 -5.33 -24.31
C THR A 248 4.95 -6.16 -23.50
N VAL A 249 5.68 -5.50 -22.61
CA VAL A 249 6.68 -6.13 -21.73
C VAL A 249 6.00 -6.71 -20.50
N VAL A 250 6.43 -7.89 -20.06
CA VAL A 250 5.93 -8.52 -18.82
C VAL A 250 7.02 -8.49 -17.75
N LEU A 251 6.71 -7.90 -16.60
CA LEU A 251 7.55 -7.89 -15.41
C LEU A 251 6.84 -8.62 -14.26
N ASP A 252 7.24 -9.86 -14.01
CA ASP A 252 6.56 -10.78 -13.07
C ASP A 252 7.41 -11.20 -11.86
N ARG A 253 8.62 -10.62 -11.70
CA ARG A 253 9.58 -11.02 -10.67
C ARG A 253 10.15 -9.85 -9.87
N LEU A 254 9.52 -8.69 -9.96
CA LEU A 254 9.96 -7.54 -9.19
C LEU A 254 9.65 -7.74 -7.70
N THR A 255 10.58 -7.34 -6.86
CA THR A 255 10.31 -7.10 -5.44
C THR A 255 9.46 -5.84 -5.26
N ILE A 256 8.90 -5.61 -4.07
CA ILE A 256 8.09 -4.40 -3.81
C ILE A 256 8.92 -3.11 -4.05
N PRO A 257 10.18 -2.97 -3.58
CA PRO A 257 11.00 -1.80 -3.90
C PRO A 257 11.27 -1.64 -5.39
N GLN A 258 11.55 -2.73 -6.10
CA GLN A 258 11.75 -2.70 -7.56
C GLN A 258 10.46 -2.34 -8.31
N LEU A 259 9.30 -2.83 -7.84
CA LEU A 259 8.00 -2.42 -8.39
C LEU A 259 7.79 -0.91 -8.22
N ALA A 260 8.06 -0.38 -7.05
CA ALA A 260 7.98 1.05 -6.76
C ALA A 260 8.92 1.86 -7.66
N ALA A 261 10.19 1.46 -7.79
CA ALA A 261 11.17 2.10 -8.67
C ALA A 261 10.78 2.03 -10.15
N MET A 262 10.12 0.94 -10.59
CA MET A 262 9.58 0.84 -11.94
C MET A 262 8.34 1.74 -12.11
N GLN A 263 7.45 1.77 -11.13
CA GLN A 263 6.24 2.59 -11.17
C GLN A 263 6.59 4.09 -11.23
N GLU A 264 7.63 4.55 -10.54
CA GLU A 264 8.10 5.94 -10.58
C GLU A 264 8.50 6.41 -12.00
N ARG A 265 8.82 5.47 -12.91
CA ARG A 265 9.17 5.76 -14.31
C ARG A 265 7.97 5.75 -15.26
N LEU A 266 6.80 5.39 -14.77
CA LEU A 266 5.60 5.30 -15.58
C LEU A 266 4.94 6.67 -15.70
N ALA A 267 4.46 6.99 -16.89
CA ALA A 267 3.60 8.15 -17.09
C ALA A 267 2.20 7.93 -16.48
N VAL A 268 1.71 6.68 -16.50
CA VAL A 268 0.41 6.30 -15.92
C VAL A 268 0.45 4.83 -15.49
N PHE A 269 -0.21 4.52 -14.38
CA PHE A 269 -0.44 3.15 -13.94
C PHE A 269 -1.94 2.83 -13.94
N VAL A 270 -2.36 1.86 -14.72
CA VAL A 270 -3.77 1.40 -14.82
C VAL A 270 -3.92 0.09 -14.06
N SER A 271 -4.81 0.07 -13.08
CA SER A 271 -4.93 -1.07 -12.18
C SER A 271 -6.35 -1.22 -11.64
N ASN A 272 -6.70 -2.43 -11.23
CA ASN A 272 -7.84 -2.65 -10.33
C ASN A 272 -7.54 -2.08 -8.93
N ASP A 273 -8.54 -2.04 -8.05
CA ASP A 273 -8.37 -1.73 -6.62
C ASP A 273 -7.50 -2.80 -5.94
N THR A 274 -6.22 -2.48 -5.71
CA THR A 274 -5.21 -3.41 -5.20
C THR A 274 -3.97 -2.72 -4.62
N GLY A 275 -3.16 -3.45 -3.84
CA GLY A 275 -1.95 -2.93 -3.18
C GLY A 275 -0.96 -2.20 -4.09
N PRO A 276 -0.57 -2.74 -5.27
CA PRO A 276 0.31 -2.06 -6.23
C PRO A 276 -0.15 -0.67 -6.66
N MET A 277 -1.46 -0.42 -6.73
CA MET A 277 -2.04 0.89 -7.03
C MET A 277 -1.62 1.94 -5.98
N HIS A 278 -1.67 1.57 -4.69
CA HIS A 278 -1.27 2.45 -3.60
C HIS A 278 0.23 2.76 -3.63
N ILE A 279 1.06 1.77 -4.01
CA ILE A 279 2.51 1.97 -4.17
C ILE A 279 2.77 2.98 -5.30
N ALA A 280 2.12 2.81 -6.45
CA ALA A 280 2.24 3.74 -7.58
C ALA A 280 1.88 5.18 -7.17
N ALA A 281 0.76 5.36 -6.48
CA ALA A 281 0.35 6.66 -5.97
C ALA A 281 1.38 7.24 -4.98
N ALA A 282 1.95 6.41 -4.09
CA ALA A 282 2.90 6.83 -3.07
C ALA A 282 4.28 7.22 -3.61
N VAL A 283 4.67 6.72 -4.80
CA VAL A 283 5.86 7.20 -5.53
C VAL A 283 5.57 8.33 -6.50
N GLY A 284 4.31 8.81 -6.54
CA GLY A 284 3.93 9.97 -7.32
C GLY A 284 3.43 9.68 -8.74
N THR A 285 3.28 8.42 -9.12
CA THR A 285 2.77 8.04 -10.44
C THR A 285 1.26 8.28 -10.53
N PRO A 286 0.75 8.92 -11.58
CA PRO A 286 -0.68 9.01 -11.85
C PRO A 286 -1.31 7.62 -11.98
N VAL A 287 -2.46 7.40 -11.32
CA VAL A 287 -3.13 6.09 -11.33
C VAL A 287 -4.52 6.20 -11.93
N VAL A 288 -4.85 5.28 -12.83
CA VAL A 288 -6.21 5.03 -13.30
C VAL A 288 -6.73 3.77 -12.62
N ILE A 289 -7.74 3.93 -11.80
CA ILE A 289 -8.30 2.89 -10.95
C ILE A 289 -9.58 2.36 -11.58
N LEU A 290 -9.59 1.07 -11.87
CA LEU A 290 -10.77 0.38 -12.39
C LEU A 290 -11.46 -0.33 -11.22
N MET A 291 -12.65 0.11 -10.82
CA MET A 291 -13.34 -0.45 -9.67
C MET A 291 -14.85 -0.38 -9.79
N GLN A 292 -15.54 -1.31 -9.15
CA GLN A 292 -16.99 -1.22 -9.02
C GLN A 292 -17.35 -0.08 -8.06
N HIS A 293 -18.46 0.60 -8.34
CA HIS A 293 -18.96 1.65 -7.47
C HIS A 293 -19.45 1.07 -6.14
N HIS A 294 -18.76 1.44 -5.05
CA HIS A 294 -19.19 1.08 -3.71
C HIS A 294 -18.64 2.09 -2.70
N PRO A 295 -19.48 2.77 -1.90
CA PRO A 295 -19.03 3.86 -1.00
C PRO A 295 -17.92 3.46 -0.03
N MET A 296 -17.88 2.19 0.40
CA MET A 296 -16.79 1.70 1.26
C MET A 296 -15.44 1.61 0.55
N PHE A 297 -15.42 1.40 -0.78
CA PHE A 297 -14.16 1.30 -1.53
C PHE A 297 -13.59 2.68 -1.80
N ASP A 298 -14.46 3.69 -1.99
CA ASP A 298 -14.05 5.08 -2.22
C ASP A 298 -13.21 5.62 -1.05
N CYS A 299 -13.43 5.10 0.17
CA CYS A 299 -12.63 5.46 1.34
C CYS A 299 -11.16 4.98 1.29
N TYR A 300 -10.80 4.16 0.31
CA TYR A 300 -9.45 3.62 0.12
C TYR A 300 -8.77 4.12 -1.15
N ILE A 301 -9.40 4.99 -1.94
CA ILE A 301 -8.77 5.59 -3.12
C ILE A 301 -7.52 6.36 -2.67
N PRO A 302 -6.34 6.18 -3.31
CA PRO A 302 -5.16 6.93 -2.93
C PRO A 302 -5.43 8.45 -2.95
N PRO A 303 -5.05 9.19 -1.90
CA PRO A 303 -5.21 10.64 -1.91
C PRO A 303 -4.27 11.30 -2.92
N GLY A 304 -4.78 12.29 -3.67
CA GLY A 304 -4.03 13.03 -4.67
C GLY A 304 -4.90 13.42 -5.86
N GLU A 305 -4.58 14.53 -6.50
CA GLU A 305 -5.38 15.10 -7.60
C GLU A 305 -5.09 14.45 -8.97
N ARG A 306 -4.00 13.67 -9.08
CA ARG A 306 -3.55 13.06 -10.34
C ARG A 306 -4.11 11.67 -10.60
N HIS A 307 -5.04 11.20 -9.77
CA HIS A 307 -5.64 9.88 -9.91
C HIS A 307 -7.03 9.99 -10.53
N ALA A 308 -7.34 9.07 -11.44
CA ALA A 308 -8.66 8.95 -12.06
C ALA A 308 -9.32 7.63 -11.65
N VAL A 309 -10.60 7.66 -11.38
CA VAL A 309 -11.36 6.46 -11.07
C VAL A 309 -12.40 6.21 -12.15
N VAL A 310 -12.42 5.00 -12.70
CA VAL A 310 -13.43 4.56 -13.65
C VAL A 310 -14.36 3.60 -12.93
N HIS A 311 -15.57 4.06 -12.67
CA HIS A 311 -16.59 3.31 -11.94
C HIS A 311 -17.61 2.68 -12.88
N ALA A 312 -18.11 1.49 -12.50
CA ALA A 312 -19.33 0.90 -13.03
C ALA A 312 -20.04 0.11 -11.91
N PRO A 313 -21.32 -0.25 -12.06
CA PRO A 313 -22.04 -1.09 -11.10
C PRO A 313 -21.34 -2.42 -10.81
N THR A 314 -20.74 -3.04 -11.82
CA THR A 314 -19.82 -4.19 -11.67
C THR A 314 -18.55 -3.94 -12.45
N ILE A 315 -17.46 -4.60 -12.06
CA ILE A 315 -16.16 -4.43 -12.69
C ILE A 315 -16.17 -4.80 -14.18
N GLU A 316 -16.98 -5.79 -14.55
CA GLU A 316 -17.14 -6.26 -15.93
C GLU A 316 -17.88 -5.24 -16.82
N GLN A 317 -18.61 -4.29 -16.26
CA GLN A 317 -19.32 -3.26 -17.02
C GLN A 317 -18.42 -2.07 -17.38
N ILE A 318 -17.23 -1.97 -16.82
CA ILE A 318 -16.25 -0.97 -17.25
C ILE A 318 -15.84 -1.26 -18.68
N SER A 319 -16.13 -0.33 -19.60
CA SER A 319 -15.77 -0.49 -21.00
C SER A 319 -14.28 -0.17 -21.22
N VAL A 320 -13.70 -0.78 -22.25
CA VAL A 320 -12.32 -0.47 -22.68
C VAL A 320 -12.20 1.00 -23.09
N GLU A 321 -13.26 1.55 -23.68
CA GLU A 321 -13.30 2.96 -24.08
C GLU A 321 -13.16 3.90 -22.89
N ALA A 322 -13.90 3.64 -21.79
CA ALA A 322 -13.80 4.46 -20.59
C ALA A 322 -12.41 4.37 -19.93
N ALA A 323 -11.83 3.17 -19.86
CA ALA A 323 -10.49 2.95 -19.32
C ALA A 323 -9.42 3.65 -20.20
N TYR A 324 -9.57 3.58 -21.53
CA TYR A 324 -8.68 4.23 -22.48
C TYR A 324 -8.77 5.75 -22.40
N ALA A 325 -9.98 6.32 -22.34
CA ALA A 325 -10.17 7.76 -22.20
C ALA A 325 -9.53 8.29 -20.89
N ALA A 326 -9.70 7.58 -19.79
CA ALA A 326 -9.08 7.95 -18.52
C ALA A 326 -7.54 7.88 -18.58
N ALA A 327 -6.98 6.82 -19.18
CA ALA A 327 -5.53 6.67 -19.34
C ALA A 327 -4.95 7.78 -20.24
N ARG A 328 -5.60 8.12 -21.36
CA ARG A 328 -5.20 9.23 -22.22
C ARG A 328 -5.24 10.58 -21.53
N SER A 329 -6.29 10.84 -20.76
CA SER A 329 -6.40 12.08 -19.99
C SER A 329 -5.23 12.23 -19.01
N ALA A 330 -4.90 11.16 -18.29
CA ALA A 330 -3.77 11.14 -17.35
C ALA A 330 -2.42 11.34 -18.07
N LEU A 331 -2.20 10.69 -19.24
CA LEU A 331 -1.01 10.88 -20.09
C LEU A 331 -0.85 12.32 -20.60
N THR A 332 -1.96 12.97 -20.96
CA THR A 332 -1.93 14.34 -21.46
C THR A 332 -1.62 15.33 -20.33
N ALA A 333 -2.20 15.12 -19.15
CA ALA A 333 -1.93 15.95 -17.98
C ALA A 333 -0.45 15.86 -17.55
N GLU A 334 0.16 14.66 -17.61
CA GLU A 334 1.58 14.47 -17.30
C GLU A 334 2.49 15.19 -18.31
N ARG A 335 2.15 15.17 -19.59
CA ARG A 335 2.90 15.90 -20.63
C ARG A 335 2.81 17.43 -20.49
N MET A 336 1.74 17.94 -19.88
CA MET A 336 1.52 19.37 -19.64
C MET A 336 2.04 19.85 -18.28
N ALA A 337 2.40 18.96 -17.37
CA ALA A 337 3.00 19.33 -16.10
C ALA A 337 4.35 20.03 -16.37
N PRO A 338 4.58 21.25 -15.85
CA PRO A 338 5.82 21.96 -16.12
C PRO A 338 7.01 21.19 -15.54
N LEU A 339 8.13 21.15 -16.26
CA LEU A 339 9.42 20.56 -15.89
C LEU A 339 10.09 21.23 -14.66
N PHE A 340 9.30 21.87 -13.81
CA PHE A 340 9.78 22.61 -12.63
C PHE A 340 9.26 21.99 -11.35
N SER A 341 9.99 21.00 -10.84
CA SER A 341 10.11 20.75 -9.39
C SER A 341 11.41 19.96 -9.14
N SER A 342 12.51 20.71 -9.16
CA SER A 342 13.77 20.30 -8.53
C SER A 342 13.75 20.68 -7.06
#